data_fb0890187517620df6252ac51f4207cb
#
_entry.id   fb0890187517620df6252ac51f4207cb
#
_cell.length_a   1.000
_cell.length_b   1.000
_cell.length_c   1.000
_cell.angle_alpha   90.00
_cell.angle_beta   90.00
_cell.angle_gamma   90.00
#
_symmetry.space_group_name_H-M   'P 1'
#
loop_
_entity.id
_entity.type
_entity.pdbx_description
1 polymer ?
#
loop_
_entity_poly.entity_id
_entity_poly.type
_entity_poly.pdbx_seq_one_letter_code
_entity_poly.pdbx_strand_id
1 'polypeptide(L)'
;MPRESVTSLKQENQALKDQLDALFKEVKSLKDKCKTEGTTQVSGDNSSIKAANIESERSLQFLSDEYDDLTAANSDVLVQIKQITRRLQGLSNQVERVSNAIDEFENYSYQNNVKIIGLPGSTSESALDTSSLCVNLFRQMGAEVSLQDIDIAHRVLTRRESDGPKPVICKFVRRLAKGKVMEVRKQAAEVNPTSIGLSADTELRRVRIFDHLTPKKQKLLFEAKKLKERDHYRFCWAKNSVIYLKKDEGSRAIKITDVDCLQRLAGET
;
A
#
# COMPACT_ATOMS: atom_id res chain seq x y z
N MET A 1 10.36 7.57 6.27
CA MET A 1 11.39 8.30 6.99
C MET A 1 12.58 7.45 7.47
N PRO A 2 13.14 6.48 6.73
CA PRO A 2 14.44 5.88 7.08
C PRO A 2 15.51 5.98 5.99
N ARG A 3 15.20 6.52 4.79
CA ARG A 3 16.21 6.58 3.70
C ARG A 3 17.27 7.67 3.88
N GLU A 4 16.92 8.79 4.46
CA GLU A 4 17.87 9.90 4.71
C GLU A 4 18.92 9.54 5.78
N SER A 5 18.55 8.82 6.82
CA SER A 5 19.44 8.40 7.90
C SER A 5 20.55 7.43 7.43
N VAL A 6 20.23 6.49 6.53
CA VAL A 6 21.21 5.52 5.99
C VAL A 6 22.18 6.20 5.00
N THR A 7 21.70 7.18 4.25
CA THR A 7 22.55 7.95 3.31
C THR A 7 23.49 8.88 4.08
N SER A 8 23.01 9.53 5.13
CA SER A 8 23.81 10.36 6.04
C SER A 8 24.89 9.56 6.73
N LEU A 9 24.55 8.41 7.32
CA LEU A 9 25.51 7.49 7.95
C LEU A 9 26.57 6.95 6.97
N LYS A 10 26.21 6.73 5.71
CA LYS A 10 27.19 6.34 4.68
C LYS A 10 28.15 7.48 4.33
N GLN A 11 27.66 8.72 4.26
CA GLN A 11 28.48 9.89 4.01
C GLN A 11 29.42 10.17 5.19
N GLU A 12 28.94 10.07 6.42
CA GLU A 12 29.78 10.21 7.63
C GLU A 12 30.85 9.12 7.71
N ASN A 13 30.52 7.88 7.42
CA ASN A 13 31.49 6.78 7.38
C ASN A 13 32.54 6.97 6.28
N GLN A 14 32.16 7.52 5.13
CA GLN A 14 33.13 7.83 4.07
C GLN A 14 34.04 8.99 4.48
N ALA A 15 33.49 10.05 5.08
CA ALA A 15 34.27 11.18 5.58
C ALA A 15 35.27 10.78 6.67
N LEU A 16 34.86 9.91 7.61
CA LEU A 16 35.72 9.33 8.64
C LEU A 16 36.88 8.49 8.03
N LYS A 17 36.59 7.70 6.99
CA LYS A 17 37.63 6.95 6.28
C LYS A 17 38.63 7.84 5.61
N ASP A 18 38.17 8.89 4.93
CA ASP A 18 39.02 9.86 4.24
C ASP A 18 39.92 10.62 5.24
N GLN A 19 39.40 10.94 6.43
CA GLN A 19 40.18 11.56 7.53
C GLN A 19 41.23 10.59 8.10
N LEU A 20 40.89 9.31 8.30
CA LEU A 20 41.79 8.28 8.76
C LEU A 20 42.93 8.06 7.74
N ASP A 21 42.60 7.99 6.46
CA ASP A 21 43.61 7.84 5.40
C ASP A 21 44.58 9.06 5.31
N ALA A 22 44.02 10.26 5.53
CA ALA A 22 44.83 11.47 5.59
C ALA A 22 45.80 11.48 6.77
N LEU A 23 45.32 11.15 7.97
CA LEU A 23 46.10 10.99 9.20
C LEU A 23 47.21 9.93 9.05
N PHE A 24 46.87 8.80 8.43
CA PHE A 24 47.83 7.72 8.20
C PHE A 24 48.96 8.13 7.25
N LYS A 25 48.62 8.91 6.19
CA LYS A 25 49.64 9.49 5.28
C LYS A 25 50.55 10.48 6.00
N GLU A 26 49.97 11.28 6.89
CA GLU A 26 50.74 12.28 7.67
C GLU A 26 51.67 11.59 8.69
N VAL A 27 51.21 10.59 9.41
CA VAL A 27 52.04 9.76 10.32
C VAL A 27 53.16 9.06 9.56
N LYS A 28 52.89 8.52 8.38
CA LYS A 28 53.92 7.90 7.53
C LYS A 28 54.94 8.89 7.05
N SER A 29 54.51 10.08 6.63
CA SER A 29 55.41 11.18 6.23
C SER A 29 56.31 11.67 7.38
N LEU A 30 55.74 11.77 8.59
CA LEU A 30 56.48 12.10 9.81
C LEU A 30 57.51 11.01 10.16
N LYS A 31 57.13 9.73 10.03
CA LYS A 31 58.01 8.58 10.24
C LYS A 31 59.19 8.58 9.26
N ASP A 32 58.94 8.90 7.99
CA ASP A 32 59.97 8.97 6.96
C ASP A 32 60.89 10.19 7.16
N LYS A 33 60.38 11.36 7.59
CA LYS A 33 61.15 12.51 7.98
C LYS A 33 62.07 12.24 9.20
N CYS A 34 61.54 11.58 10.23
CA CYS A 34 62.36 11.18 11.39
C CYS A 34 63.48 10.19 11.03
N LYS A 35 63.29 9.35 9.98
CA LYS A 35 64.36 8.47 9.49
C LYS A 35 65.43 9.22 8.71
N THR A 36 65.11 10.31 8.04
CA THR A 36 66.08 11.11 7.25
C THR A 36 66.82 12.14 8.07
N GLU A 37 66.25 12.62 9.19
CA GLU A 37 66.92 13.60 10.08
C GLU A 37 67.80 12.94 11.15
N GLY A 38 67.82 11.60 11.24
CA GLY A 38 68.61 10.84 12.23
C GLY A 38 70.11 10.74 11.97
N THR A 39 70.70 11.54 11.06
CA THR A 39 72.15 11.52 10.74
C THR A 39 72.83 12.86 11.01
N THR A 40 72.59 13.46 12.17
CA THR A 40 73.45 14.55 12.64
C THR A 40 73.89 14.19 14.06
N GLN A 41 75.21 13.97 14.19
CA GLN A 41 75.91 13.64 15.43
C GLN A 41 75.59 14.61 16.54
N VAL A 42 75.05 14.13 17.64
CA VAL A 42 75.17 14.75 18.95
C VAL A 42 75.64 13.67 19.92
N SER A 43 76.85 13.70 20.33
CA SER A 43 77.45 12.89 21.41
C SER A 43 76.82 13.30 22.72
N GLY A 44 76.05 12.41 23.35
CA GLY A 44 75.55 12.61 24.70
C GLY A 44 74.17 12.01 24.84
N ASP A 45 74.06 10.86 25.55
CA ASP A 45 72.82 10.19 25.95
C ASP A 45 72.10 9.32 24.91
N ASN A 46 72.85 8.51 24.23
CA ASN A 46 72.33 7.62 23.16
C ASN A 46 71.43 6.47 23.69
N SER A 47 71.37 6.19 24.97
CA SER A 47 70.56 5.09 25.55
C SER A 47 69.09 5.49 25.76
N SER A 48 68.86 6.72 26.21
CA SER A 48 67.48 7.21 26.48
C SER A 48 66.75 7.54 25.16
N ILE A 49 67.44 8.09 24.17
CA ILE A 49 66.84 8.37 22.85
C ILE A 49 66.54 7.10 22.06
N LYS A 50 67.39 6.08 22.17
CA LYS A 50 67.13 4.73 21.59
C LYS A 50 65.94 4.06 22.23
N ALA A 51 65.79 4.13 23.57
CA ALA A 51 64.64 3.54 24.27
C ALA A 51 63.31 4.26 23.86
N ALA A 52 63.28 5.58 23.80
CA ALA A 52 62.13 6.37 23.35
C ALA A 52 61.74 6.07 21.88
N ASN A 53 62.74 5.91 20.99
CA ASN A 53 62.46 5.52 19.60
C ASN A 53 61.88 4.10 19.47
N ILE A 54 62.36 3.14 20.25
CA ILE A 54 61.84 1.77 20.25
C ILE A 54 60.36 1.75 20.75
N GLU A 55 60.05 2.55 21.76
CA GLU A 55 58.68 2.68 22.30
C GLU A 55 57.74 3.37 21.31
N SER A 56 58.20 4.36 20.62
CA SER A 56 57.46 5.01 19.52
C SER A 56 57.22 4.06 18.35
N GLU A 57 58.23 3.26 17.98
CA GLU A 57 58.06 2.26 16.91
C GLU A 57 57.06 1.15 17.30
N ARG A 58 57.05 0.70 18.56
CA ARG A 58 56.05 -0.26 19.07
C ARG A 58 54.64 0.34 19.05
N SER A 59 54.49 1.57 19.49
CA SER A 59 53.19 2.30 19.46
C SER A 59 52.68 2.48 18.05
N LEU A 60 53.55 2.81 17.10
CA LEU A 60 53.18 2.94 15.68
C LEU A 60 52.79 1.60 15.05
N GLN A 61 53.49 0.52 15.43
CA GLN A 61 53.14 -0.81 14.96
C GLN A 61 51.79 -1.25 15.53
N PHE A 62 51.50 -1.06 16.81
CA PHE A 62 50.19 -1.33 17.43
C PHE A 62 49.07 -0.57 16.74
N LEU A 63 49.26 0.77 16.47
CA LEU A 63 48.25 1.56 15.74
C LEU A 63 48.05 1.10 14.30
N SER A 64 49.10 0.59 13.64
CA SER A 64 49.00 0.04 12.30
C SER A 64 48.17 -1.26 12.30
N ASP A 65 48.41 -2.15 13.27
CA ASP A 65 47.70 -3.42 13.39
C ASP A 65 46.21 -3.17 13.73
N GLU A 66 45.92 -2.26 14.68
CA GLU A 66 44.53 -1.86 14.98
C GLU A 66 43.82 -1.23 13.78
N TYR A 67 44.53 -0.40 12.98
CA TYR A 67 43.94 0.16 11.77
C TYR A 67 43.57 -0.92 10.74
N ASP A 68 44.44 -1.90 10.55
CA ASP A 68 44.20 -3.00 9.61
C ASP A 68 43.02 -3.87 10.08
N ASP A 69 42.95 -4.16 11.38
CA ASP A 69 41.82 -4.89 11.99
C ASP A 69 40.49 -4.12 11.84
N LEU A 70 40.51 -2.81 12.08
CA LEU A 70 39.34 -1.94 11.90
C LEU A 70 38.89 -1.87 10.43
N THR A 71 39.85 -1.84 9.51
CA THR A 71 39.58 -1.81 8.07
C THR A 71 38.97 -3.13 7.60
N ALA A 72 39.48 -4.26 8.09
CA ALA A 72 38.92 -5.58 7.84
C ALA A 72 37.48 -5.69 8.38
N ALA A 73 37.27 -5.30 9.64
CA ALA A 73 35.94 -5.31 10.26
C ALA A 73 34.95 -4.41 9.51
N ASN A 74 35.35 -3.21 9.09
CA ASN A 74 34.51 -2.35 8.26
C ASN A 74 34.14 -2.96 6.90
N SER A 75 35.09 -3.67 6.28
CA SER A 75 34.82 -4.39 5.03
C SER A 75 33.76 -5.46 5.23
N ASP A 76 33.86 -6.25 6.29
CA ASP A 76 32.88 -7.29 6.63
C ASP A 76 31.51 -6.72 6.93
N VAL A 77 31.42 -5.64 7.68
CA VAL A 77 30.16 -4.93 7.95
C VAL A 77 29.51 -4.45 6.65
N LEU A 78 30.28 -3.91 5.72
CA LEU A 78 29.75 -3.48 4.42
C LEU A 78 29.20 -4.64 3.59
N VAL A 79 29.84 -5.80 3.65
CA VAL A 79 29.35 -7.03 2.99
C VAL A 79 28.04 -7.46 3.63
N GLN A 80 27.94 -7.49 4.96
CA GLN A 80 26.72 -7.84 5.68
C GLN A 80 25.58 -6.87 5.38
N ILE A 81 25.85 -5.56 5.35
CA ILE A 81 24.84 -4.54 4.98
C ILE A 81 24.31 -4.79 3.57
N LYS A 82 25.17 -5.08 2.59
CA LYS A 82 24.75 -5.42 1.23
C LYS A 82 23.86 -6.66 1.20
N GLN A 83 24.22 -7.68 1.98
CA GLN A 83 23.44 -8.92 2.07
C GLN A 83 22.05 -8.68 2.70
N ILE A 84 22.00 -7.92 3.82
CA ILE A 84 20.75 -7.54 4.47
C ILE A 84 19.88 -6.73 3.52
N THR A 85 20.44 -5.75 2.82
CA THR A 85 19.72 -4.93 1.83
C THR A 85 19.10 -5.79 0.73
N ARG A 86 19.83 -6.78 0.21
CA ARG A 86 19.30 -7.73 -0.78
C ARG A 86 18.15 -8.58 -0.22
N ARG A 87 18.29 -9.07 1.01
CA ARG A 87 17.22 -9.84 1.68
C ARG A 87 15.97 -9.00 1.92
N LEU A 88 16.14 -7.76 2.37
CA LEU A 88 15.02 -6.81 2.55
C LEU A 88 14.30 -6.52 1.23
N GLN A 89 15.05 -6.33 0.14
CA GLN A 89 14.44 -6.14 -1.18
C GLN A 89 13.68 -7.40 -1.63
N GLY A 90 14.25 -8.58 -1.42
CA GLY A 90 13.57 -9.86 -1.69
C GLY A 90 12.27 -10.02 -0.90
N LEU A 91 12.32 -9.71 0.40
CA LEU A 91 11.14 -9.75 1.27
C LEU A 91 10.07 -8.73 0.84
N SER A 92 10.47 -7.51 0.51
CA SER A 92 9.55 -6.48 -0.02
C SER A 92 8.81 -6.97 -1.26
N ASN A 93 9.52 -7.58 -2.20
CA ASN A 93 8.92 -8.13 -3.42
C ASN A 93 7.96 -9.31 -3.12
N GLN A 94 8.28 -10.14 -2.13
CA GLN A 94 7.39 -11.23 -1.69
C GLN A 94 6.11 -10.69 -1.05
N VAL A 95 6.22 -9.68 -0.17
CA VAL A 95 5.07 -9.03 0.47
C VAL A 95 4.16 -8.39 -0.57
N GLU A 96 4.73 -7.74 -1.59
CA GLU A 96 3.96 -7.17 -2.69
C GLU A 96 3.20 -8.25 -3.50
N ARG A 97 3.85 -9.37 -3.81
CA ARG A 97 3.19 -10.50 -4.48
C ARG A 97 2.03 -11.07 -3.67
N VAL A 98 2.23 -11.27 -2.36
CA VAL A 98 1.17 -11.75 -1.45
C VAL A 98 0.04 -10.74 -1.37
N SER A 99 0.34 -9.45 -1.24
CA SER A 99 -0.68 -8.38 -1.24
C SER A 99 -1.52 -8.39 -2.51
N ASN A 100 -0.88 -8.54 -3.67
CA ASN A 100 -1.58 -8.59 -4.95
C ASN A 100 -2.46 -9.85 -5.07
N ALA A 101 -1.98 -11.01 -4.60
CA ALA A 101 -2.77 -12.24 -4.58
C ALA A 101 -4.00 -12.14 -3.65
N ILE A 102 -3.84 -11.49 -2.50
CA ILE A 102 -4.97 -11.21 -1.60
C ILE A 102 -5.98 -10.28 -2.27
N ASP A 103 -5.53 -9.21 -2.91
CA ASP A 103 -6.39 -8.27 -3.65
C ASP A 103 -7.18 -8.99 -4.77
N GLU A 104 -6.55 -9.90 -5.49
CA GLU A 104 -7.19 -10.70 -6.52
C GLU A 104 -8.24 -11.65 -5.93
N PHE A 105 -7.92 -12.32 -4.84
CA PHE A 105 -8.84 -13.22 -4.13
C PHE A 105 -10.06 -12.44 -3.57
N GLU A 106 -9.81 -11.29 -2.93
CA GLU A 106 -10.90 -10.41 -2.49
C GLU A 106 -11.78 -9.98 -3.66
N ASN A 107 -11.17 -9.52 -4.76
CA ASN A 107 -11.91 -9.12 -5.95
C ASN A 107 -12.79 -10.25 -6.49
N TYR A 108 -12.27 -11.48 -6.52
CA TYR A 108 -13.03 -12.64 -6.96
C TYR A 108 -14.20 -12.92 -6.01
N SER A 109 -13.98 -12.87 -4.70
CA SER A 109 -15.02 -13.09 -3.68
C SER A 109 -16.13 -12.03 -3.76
N TYR A 110 -15.78 -10.76 -3.98
CA TYR A 110 -16.73 -9.65 -4.07
C TYR A 110 -17.47 -9.58 -5.41
N GLN A 111 -16.95 -10.25 -6.44
CA GLN A 111 -17.44 -10.14 -7.81
C GLN A 111 -18.91 -10.57 -7.97
N ASN A 112 -19.37 -11.52 -7.14
CA ASN A 112 -20.73 -12.03 -7.15
C ASN A 112 -21.68 -11.28 -6.21
N ASN A 113 -21.20 -10.24 -5.52
CA ASN A 113 -21.99 -9.52 -4.53
C ASN A 113 -22.57 -8.23 -5.09
N VAL A 114 -23.76 -7.87 -4.64
CA VAL A 114 -24.31 -6.53 -4.78
C VAL A 114 -24.52 -5.91 -3.40
N LYS A 115 -24.44 -4.58 -3.34
CA LYS A 115 -24.80 -3.79 -2.17
C LYS A 115 -26.08 -3.04 -2.46
N ILE A 116 -27.10 -3.25 -1.63
CA ILE A 116 -28.38 -2.57 -1.71
C ILE A 116 -28.45 -1.56 -0.57
N ILE A 117 -28.71 -0.32 -0.88
CA ILE A 117 -28.83 0.79 0.07
C ILE A 117 -30.26 1.27 0.06
N GLY A 118 -30.79 1.64 1.22
CA GLY A 118 -32.12 2.23 1.36
C GLY A 118 -33.27 1.21 1.34
N LEU A 119 -32.99 -0.10 1.36
CA LEU A 119 -34.02 -1.13 1.43
C LEU A 119 -34.50 -1.29 2.89
N PRO A 120 -35.75 -0.94 3.21
CA PRO A 120 -36.32 -1.10 4.53
C PRO A 120 -36.39 -2.58 4.95
N GLY A 121 -36.47 -2.83 6.25
CA GLY A 121 -36.59 -4.18 6.79
C GLY A 121 -36.73 -4.17 8.29
N SER A 122 -36.97 -5.34 8.89
CA SER A 122 -37.13 -5.50 10.33
C SER A 122 -35.80 -5.68 11.05
N THR A 123 -35.74 -5.31 12.34
CA THR A 123 -34.58 -5.56 13.21
C THR A 123 -34.40 -7.05 13.56
N SER A 124 -35.46 -7.87 13.42
CA SER A 124 -35.47 -9.32 13.69
C SER A 124 -35.38 -10.16 12.42
N GLU A 125 -35.01 -9.58 11.28
CA GLU A 125 -34.94 -10.23 9.98
C GLU A 125 -33.82 -11.28 9.93
N SER A 126 -34.17 -12.52 9.58
CA SER A 126 -33.19 -13.58 9.34
C SER A 126 -32.49 -13.40 7.98
N ALA A 127 -31.39 -14.14 7.76
CA ALA A 127 -30.75 -14.16 6.46
C ALA A 127 -31.67 -14.71 5.34
N LEU A 128 -32.58 -15.64 5.67
CA LEU A 128 -33.54 -16.16 4.72
C LEU A 128 -34.59 -15.11 4.37
N ASP A 129 -35.12 -14.37 5.38
CA ASP A 129 -36.08 -13.29 5.16
C ASP A 129 -35.46 -12.19 4.28
N THR A 130 -34.21 -11.76 4.59
CA THR A 130 -33.48 -10.81 3.79
C THR A 130 -33.27 -11.30 2.35
N SER A 131 -32.93 -12.59 2.18
CA SER A 131 -32.75 -13.18 0.84
C SER A 131 -34.07 -13.21 0.06
N SER A 132 -35.17 -13.57 0.71
CA SER A 132 -36.51 -13.60 0.12
C SER A 132 -36.97 -12.19 -0.29
N LEU A 133 -36.75 -11.21 0.56
CA LEU A 133 -37.02 -9.79 0.25
C LEU A 133 -36.20 -9.29 -0.96
N CYS A 134 -34.92 -9.67 -1.04
CA CYS A 134 -34.06 -9.34 -2.18
C CYS A 134 -34.61 -10.00 -3.48
N VAL A 135 -34.96 -11.28 -3.45
CA VAL A 135 -35.50 -11.97 -4.62
C VAL A 135 -36.80 -11.32 -5.08
N ASN A 136 -37.71 -10.99 -4.16
CA ASN A 136 -38.97 -10.32 -4.49
C ASN A 136 -38.70 -8.96 -5.15
N LEU A 137 -37.76 -8.15 -4.58
CA LEU A 137 -37.35 -6.89 -5.17
C LEU A 137 -36.83 -7.09 -6.60
N PHE A 138 -35.94 -8.04 -6.80
CA PHE A 138 -35.30 -8.29 -8.10
C PHE A 138 -36.32 -8.73 -9.16
N ARG A 139 -37.29 -9.61 -8.78
CA ARG A 139 -38.37 -10.03 -9.67
C ARG A 139 -39.27 -8.87 -10.07
N GLN A 140 -39.62 -8.01 -9.12
CA GLN A 140 -40.48 -6.84 -9.40
C GLN A 140 -39.74 -5.78 -10.26
N MET A 141 -38.42 -5.77 -10.23
CA MET A 141 -37.59 -4.99 -11.16
C MET A 141 -37.52 -5.60 -12.57
N GLY A 142 -38.02 -6.80 -12.77
CA GLY A 142 -37.94 -7.53 -14.05
C GLY A 142 -36.76 -8.47 -14.19
N ALA A 143 -35.98 -8.71 -13.12
CA ALA A 143 -34.90 -9.69 -13.17
C ALA A 143 -35.44 -11.11 -12.87
N GLU A 144 -35.23 -12.04 -13.78
CA GLU A 144 -35.56 -13.45 -13.60
C GLU A 144 -34.53 -14.14 -12.70
N VAL A 145 -34.75 -14.05 -11.39
CA VAL A 145 -33.89 -14.66 -10.36
C VAL A 145 -34.76 -15.41 -9.33
N SER A 146 -34.19 -16.43 -8.71
CA SER A 146 -34.82 -17.25 -7.69
C SER A 146 -33.96 -17.28 -6.42
N LEU A 147 -34.53 -17.87 -5.35
CA LEU A 147 -33.80 -18.05 -4.11
C LEU A 147 -32.55 -18.94 -4.29
N GLN A 148 -32.59 -19.87 -5.24
CA GLN A 148 -31.44 -20.73 -5.60
C GLN A 148 -30.28 -19.98 -6.26
N ASP A 149 -30.53 -18.75 -6.74
CA ASP A 149 -29.47 -17.88 -7.29
C ASP A 149 -28.73 -17.09 -6.21
N ILE A 150 -29.29 -17.06 -4.99
CA ILE A 150 -28.74 -16.37 -3.85
C ILE A 150 -27.97 -17.34 -2.96
N ASP A 151 -26.72 -17.06 -2.69
CA ASP A 151 -25.93 -17.77 -1.68
C ASP A 151 -26.35 -17.30 -0.27
N ILE A 152 -26.32 -15.99 -0.03
CA ILE A 152 -26.76 -15.36 1.20
C ILE A 152 -27.10 -13.89 0.98
N ALA A 153 -28.07 -13.36 1.71
CA ALA A 153 -28.26 -11.93 1.87
C ALA A 153 -28.33 -11.57 3.36
N HIS A 154 -27.66 -10.51 3.76
CA HIS A 154 -27.65 -10.06 5.14
C HIS A 154 -27.45 -8.55 5.24
N ARG A 155 -27.91 -7.97 6.35
CA ARG A 155 -27.68 -6.55 6.64
C ARG A 155 -26.33 -6.32 7.28
N VAL A 156 -25.64 -5.27 6.82
CA VAL A 156 -24.31 -4.92 7.32
C VAL A 156 -24.46 -3.96 8.50
N LEU A 157 -23.75 -4.26 9.59
CA LEU A 157 -23.63 -3.35 10.71
C LEU A 157 -22.76 -2.15 10.27
N THR A 158 -23.32 -0.95 10.32
CA THR A 158 -22.59 0.29 10.08
C THR A 158 -21.98 0.79 11.36
N ARG A 159 -20.72 1.24 11.32
CA ARG A 159 -20.03 1.81 12.49
C ARG A 159 -20.62 3.14 12.97
N ARG A 160 -21.37 3.83 12.11
CA ARG A 160 -22.09 5.07 12.45
C ARG A 160 -23.57 4.76 12.47
N GLU A 161 -24.24 5.18 13.51
CA GLU A 161 -25.69 5.22 13.52
C GLU A 161 -26.13 6.14 12.40
N SER A 162 -26.86 5.58 11.45
CA SER A 162 -27.50 6.34 10.36
C SER A 162 -28.99 6.19 10.53
N ASP A 163 -29.73 7.27 10.36
CA ASP A 163 -31.19 7.31 10.43
C ASP A 163 -31.88 6.48 9.34
N GLY A 164 -31.12 5.83 8.47
CA GLY A 164 -31.62 5.03 7.36
C GLY A 164 -31.47 3.52 7.55
N PRO A 165 -32.16 2.73 6.72
CA PRO A 165 -32.07 1.26 6.73
C PRO A 165 -30.61 0.81 6.53
N LYS A 166 -30.19 -0.21 7.31
CA LYS A 166 -28.87 -0.83 7.16
C LYS A 166 -28.70 -1.39 5.74
N PRO A 167 -27.57 -1.16 5.08
CA PRO A 167 -27.31 -1.72 3.76
C PRO A 167 -27.37 -3.25 3.77
N VAL A 168 -27.89 -3.83 2.69
CA VAL A 168 -27.91 -5.28 2.47
C VAL A 168 -26.77 -5.65 1.53
N ILE A 169 -26.02 -6.68 1.87
CA ILE A 169 -25.13 -7.38 0.95
C ILE A 169 -25.83 -8.66 0.52
N CYS A 170 -26.02 -8.80 -0.80
CA CYS A 170 -26.59 -9.99 -1.40
C CYS A 170 -25.52 -10.64 -2.28
N LYS A 171 -25.17 -11.88 -1.95
CA LYS A 171 -24.20 -12.70 -2.68
C LYS A 171 -24.93 -13.69 -3.56
N PHE A 172 -24.57 -13.70 -4.84
CA PHE A 172 -25.13 -14.61 -5.83
C PHE A 172 -24.25 -15.85 -6.01
N VAL A 173 -24.87 -16.99 -6.24
CA VAL A 173 -24.21 -18.24 -6.63
C VAL A 173 -23.68 -18.12 -8.07
N ARG A 174 -24.48 -17.51 -8.95
CA ARG A 174 -24.19 -17.39 -10.38
C ARG A 174 -24.01 -15.94 -10.81
N ARG A 175 -22.88 -15.66 -11.49
CA ARG A 175 -22.60 -14.33 -12.03
C ARG A 175 -23.65 -13.83 -13.02
N LEU A 176 -24.24 -14.73 -13.82
CA LEU A 176 -25.29 -14.37 -14.76
C LEU A 176 -26.54 -13.84 -14.06
N ALA A 177 -26.93 -14.44 -12.93
CA ALA A 177 -28.05 -13.97 -12.13
C ALA A 177 -27.81 -12.56 -11.58
N LYS A 178 -26.59 -12.28 -11.05
CA LYS A 178 -26.19 -10.93 -10.70
C LYS A 178 -26.28 -9.98 -11.89
N GLY A 179 -25.81 -10.42 -13.09
CA GLY A 179 -25.85 -9.62 -14.31
C GLY A 179 -27.26 -9.12 -14.63
N LYS A 180 -28.25 -10.03 -14.62
CA LYS A 180 -29.66 -9.69 -14.84
C LYS A 180 -30.17 -8.60 -13.87
N VAL A 181 -29.84 -8.73 -12.59
CA VAL A 181 -30.22 -7.72 -11.56
C VAL A 181 -29.54 -6.36 -11.84
N MET A 182 -28.26 -6.37 -12.20
CA MET A 182 -27.52 -5.15 -12.45
C MET A 182 -27.98 -4.40 -13.72
N GLU A 183 -28.53 -5.08 -14.70
CA GLU A 183 -29.12 -4.48 -15.89
C GLU A 183 -30.35 -3.63 -15.54
N VAL A 184 -31.24 -4.17 -14.71
CA VAL A 184 -32.51 -3.53 -14.33
C VAL A 184 -32.44 -2.72 -13.03
N ARG A 185 -31.25 -2.54 -12.42
CA ARG A 185 -31.09 -1.95 -11.09
C ARG A 185 -31.68 -0.55 -10.89
N LYS A 186 -31.86 0.20 -11.98
CA LYS A 186 -32.47 1.55 -11.93
C LYS A 186 -33.95 1.51 -11.56
N GLN A 187 -34.63 0.41 -11.87
CA GLN A 187 -36.06 0.21 -11.60
C GLN A 187 -36.34 -0.05 -10.11
N ALA A 188 -35.30 -0.30 -9.29
CA ALA A 188 -35.45 -0.58 -7.86
C ALA A 188 -36.20 0.54 -7.08
N ALA A 189 -36.10 1.77 -7.52
CA ALA A 189 -36.77 2.91 -6.91
C ALA A 189 -38.25 3.07 -7.32
N GLU A 190 -38.68 2.34 -8.34
CA GLU A 190 -40.03 2.40 -8.92
C GLU A 190 -40.90 1.24 -8.49
N VAL A 191 -40.35 0.23 -7.77
CA VAL A 191 -41.06 -0.93 -7.30
C VAL A 191 -42.10 -0.55 -6.28
N ASN A 192 -43.33 -1.16 -6.38
CA ASN A 192 -44.36 -0.98 -5.40
C ASN A 192 -44.00 -1.76 -4.11
N PRO A 193 -43.97 -1.13 -2.92
CA PRO A 193 -43.63 -1.77 -1.66
C PRO A 193 -44.49 -3.00 -1.34
N THR A 194 -45.78 -2.94 -1.60
CA THR A 194 -46.69 -4.04 -1.28
C THR A 194 -46.41 -5.29 -2.12
N SER A 195 -45.90 -5.14 -3.33
CA SER A 195 -45.56 -6.28 -4.20
C SER A 195 -44.37 -7.12 -3.70
N ILE A 196 -43.56 -6.54 -2.80
CA ILE A 196 -42.44 -7.25 -2.20
C ILE A 196 -42.65 -7.60 -0.72
N GLY A 197 -43.89 -7.42 -0.22
CA GLY A 197 -44.26 -7.76 1.16
C GLY A 197 -43.97 -6.66 2.20
N LEU A 198 -43.78 -5.43 1.77
CA LEU A 198 -43.62 -4.27 2.67
C LEU A 198 -44.94 -3.48 2.79
N SER A 199 -45.07 -2.66 3.84
CA SER A 199 -46.19 -1.74 4.02
C SER A 199 -46.30 -0.74 2.88
N ALA A 200 -47.54 -0.36 2.52
CA ALA A 200 -47.81 0.63 1.46
C ALA A 200 -47.14 2.00 1.73
N ASP A 201 -46.97 2.36 2.99
CA ASP A 201 -46.35 3.63 3.41
C ASP A 201 -44.82 3.59 3.31
N THR A 202 -44.23 2.47 2.88
CA THR A 202 -42.80 2.29 2.79
C THR A 202 -42.22 3.00 1.54
N GLU A 203 -41.28 3.90 1.72
CA GLU A 203 -40.61 4.58 0.61
C GLU A 203 -39.45 3.73 0.03
N LEU A 204 -39.56 3.32 -1.25
CA LEU A 204 -38.49 2.64 -2.00
C LEU A 204 -37.72 3.59 -2.93
N ARG A 205 -38.09 4.88 -3.04
CA ARG A 205 -37.43 5.87 -3.89
C ARG A 205 -35.92 6.04 -3.63
N ARG A 206 -35.46 5.69 -2.42
CA ARG A 206 -34.07 5.75 -2.00
C ARG A 206 -33.30 4.44 -2.23
N VAL A 207 -33.98 3.38 -2.68
CA VAL A 207 -33.33 2.10 -2.95
C VAL A 207 -32.39 2.23 -4.14
N ARG A 208 -31.14 1.84 -3.92
CA ARG A 208 -30.09 1.82 -4.94
C ARG A 208 -29.30 0.54 -4.84
N ILE A 209 -28.96 -0.05 -5.98
CA ILE A 209 -28.19 -1.28 -6.11
C ILE A 209 -26.85 -0.97 -6.78
N PHE A 210 -25.77 -1.36 -6.14
CA PHE A 210 -24.41 -1.15 -6.58
C PHE A 210 -23.62 -2.44 -6.58
N ASP A 211 -22.55 -2.50 -7.38
CA ASP A 211 -21.52 -3.51 -7.19
C ASP A 211 -20.93 -3.40 -5.77
N HIS A 212 -20.74 -4.54 -5.10
CA HIS A 212 -20.04 -4.56 -3.82
C HIS A 212 -18.55 -4.53 -4.09
N LEU A 213 -17.92 -3.42 -3.76
CA LEU A 213 -16.48 -3.19 -3.98
C LEU A 213 -15.68 -3.58 -2.75
N THR A 214 -14.46 -4.09 -2.95
CA THR A 214 -13.49 -4.30 -1.87
C THR A 214 -13.14 -2.97 -1.19
N PRO A 215 -12.68 -2.97 0.07
CA PRO A 215 -12.30 -1.75 0.79
C PRO A 215 -11.27 -0.88 0.02
N LYS A 216 -10.30 -1.51 -0.64
CA LYS A 216 -9.31 -0.84 -1.49
C LYS A 216 -9.97 -0.12 -2.66
N LYS A 217 -10.90 -0.78 -3.35
CA LYS A 217 -11.65 -0.18 -4.48
C LYS A 217 -12.65 0.88 -4.03
N GLN A 218 -13.22 0.75 -2.83
CA GLN A 218 -14.08 1.80 -2.28
C GLN A 218 -13.27 3.09 -2.04
N LYS A 219 -12.05 2.98 -1.49
CA LYS A 219 -11.13 4.12 -1.33
C LYS A 219 -10.77 4.72 -2.70
N LEU A 220 -10.42 3.88 -3.66
CA LEU A 220 -10.08 4.31 -5.01
C LEU A 220 -11.25 5.04 -5.69
N LEU A 221 -12.48 4.53 -5.55
CA LEU A 221 -13.68 5.19 -6.08
C LEU A 221 -13.92 6.55 -5.40
N PHE A 222 -13.64 6.65 -4.10
CA PHE A 222 -13.76 7.90 -3.36
C PHE A 222 -12.76 8.95 -3.87
N GLU A 223 -11.49 8.57 -4.06
CA GLU A 223 -10.48 9.48 -4.62
C GLU A 223 -10.78 9.84 -6.09
N ALA A 224 -11.28 8.88 -6.89
CA ALA A 224 -11.72 9.16 -8.26
C ALA A 224 -12.91 10.15 -8.30
N LYS A 225 -13.82 10.12 -7.32
CA LYS A 225 -14.90 11.10 -7.21
C LYS A 225 -14.38 12.49 -6.84
N LYS A 226 -13.39 12.59 -5.94
CA LYS A 226 -12.74 13.86 -5.64
C LYS A 226 -12.05 14.45 -6.88
N LEU A 227 -11.33 13.62 -7.63
CA LEU A 227 -10.71 14.02 -8.89
C LEU A 227 -11.76 14.49 -9.90
N LYS A 228 -12.89 13.77 -10.01
CA LYS A 228 -14.02 14.17 -10.86
C LYS A 228 -14.48 15.59 -10.55
N GLU A 229 -14.65 15.93 -9.28
CA GLU A 229 -15.12 17.26 -8.86
C GLU A 229 -14.08 18.34 -9.12
N ARG A 230 -12.81 18.06 -8.83
CA ARG A 230 -11.70 19.00 -9.01
C ARG A 230 -11.42 19.31 -10.47
N ASP A 231 -11.35 18.29 -11.32
CA ASP A 231 -10.90 18.38 -12.71
C ASP A 231 -12.08 18.32 -13.71
N HIS A 232 -13.31 18.60 -13.23
CA HIS A 232 -14.53 18.75 -14.00
C HIS A 232 -14.89 17.56 -14.90
N TYR A 233 -14.56 16.32 -14.48
CA TYR A 233 -15.08 15.13 -15.15
C TYR A 233 -16.59 15.02 -14.93
N ARG A 234 -17.34 14.71 -15.97
CA ARG A 234 -18.81 14.60 -15.89
C ARG A 234 -19.25 13.31 -15.18
N PHE A 235 -18.56 12.19 -15.43
CA PHE A 235 -18.98 10.88 -14.96
C PHE A 235 -17.86 10.16 -14.19
N CYS A 236 -18.24 9.52 -13.06
CA CYS A 236 -17.43 8.58 -12.31
C CYS A 236 -18.32 7.43 -11.82
N TRP A 237 -17.98 6.20 -12.20
CA TRP A 237 -18.79 5.02 -11.82
C TRP A 237 -17.92 3.79 -11.65
N ALA A 238 -18.48 2.76 -10.97
CA ALA A 238 -17.93 1.43 -10.94
C ALA A 238 -18.81 0.47 -11.74
N LYS A 239 -18.21 -0.45 -12.49
CA LYS A 239 -18.87 -1.53 -13.21
C LYS A 239 -17.98 -2.77 -13.16
N ASN A 240 -18.52 -3.90 -12.72
CA ASN A 240 -17.80 -5.16 -12.57
C ASN A 240 -16.48 -4.99 -11.76
N SER A 241 -16.57 -4.27 -10.64
CA SER A 241 -15.44 -3.97 -9.77
C SER A 241 -14.31 -3.13 -10.43
N VAL A 242 -14.54 -2.52 -11.57
CA VAL A 242 -13.64 -1.59 -12.25
C VAL A 242 -14.18 -0.17 -12.14
N ILE A 243 -13.32 0.79 -11.85
CA ILE A 243 -13.69 2.19 -11.71
C ILE A 243 -13.38 2.91 -13.04
N TYR A 244 -14.29 3.79 -13.44
CA TYR A 244 -14.20 4.56 -14.67
C TYR A 244 -14.42 6.03 -14.40
N LEU A 245 -13.67 6.87 -15.10
CA LEU A 245 -13.88 8.31 -15.26
C LEU A 245 -14.17 8.65 -16.72
N LYS A 246 -15.02 9.63 -16.95
CA LYS A 246 -15.32 10.11 -18.29
C LYS A 246 -15.54 11.63 -18.24
N LYS A 247 -14.88 12.37 -19.13
CA LYS A 247 -14.88 13.83 -19.12
C LYS A 247 -16.22 14.40 -19.58
N ASP A 248 -16.73 13.91 -20.69
CA ASP A 248 -18.00 14.31 -21.31
C ASP A 248 -18.68 13.12 -22.01
N GLU A 249 -19.83 13.32 -22.65
CA GLU A 249 -20.58 12.24 -23.32
C GLU A 249 -19.86 11.67 -24.55
N GLY A 250 -19.06 12.48 -25.25
CA GLY A 250 -18.31 12.08 -26.45
C GLY A 250 -16.94 11.47 -26.14
N SER A 251 -16.37 11.75 -24.99
CA SER A 251 -15.02 11.28 -24.66
C SER A 251 -14.98 9.78 -24.33
N ARG A 252 -13.79 9.17 -24.45
CA ARG A 252 -13.57 7.78 -24.07
C ARG A 252 -13.54 7.64 -22.53
N ALA A 253 -14.14 6.57 -22.01
CA ALA A 253 -14.04 6.25 -20.60
C ALA A 253 -12.62 5.81 -20.23
N ILE A 254 -12.06 6.41 -19.20
CA ILE A 254 -10.73 6.10 -18.66
C ILE A 254 -10.91 5.09 -17.54
N LYS A 255 -10.21 3.96 -17.63
CA LYS A 255 -10.18 2.93 -16.60
C LYS A 255 -9.18 3.30 -15.51
N ILE A 256 -9.62 3.32 -14.25
CA ILE A 256 -8.78 3.60 -13.09
C ILE A 256 -8.46 2.28 -12.38
N THR A 257 -7.20 1.91 -12.37
CA THR A 257 -6.70 0.66 -11.77
C THR A 257 -6.18 0.86 -10.36
N ASP A 258 -5.51 1.99 -10.11
CA ASP A 258 -4.76 2.30 -8.90
C ASP A 258 -4.71 3.82 -8.64
N VAL A 259 -4.11 4.18 -7.52
CA VAL A 259 -3.95 5.59 -7.11
C VAL A 259 -2.94 6.32 -8.00
N ASP A 260 -1.93 5.63 -8.50
CA ASP A 260 -0.90 6.23 -9.37
C ASP A 260 -1.51 6.66 -10.72
N CYS A 261 -2.50 5.89 -11.20
CA CYS A 261 -3.29 6.27 -12.37
C CYS A 261 -4.06 7.60 -12.13
N LEU A 262 -4.62 7.78 -10.93
CA LEU A 262 -5.30 9.04 -10.57
C LEU A 262 -4.32 10.21 -10.46
N GLN A 263 -3.12 9.98 -9.91
CA GLN A 263 -2.09 11.03 -9.79
C GLN A 263 -1.57 11.48 -11.14
N ARG A 264 -1.36 10.56 -12.09
CA ARG A 264 -0.98 10.91 -13.47
C ARG A 264 -2.03 11.76 -14.16
N LEU A 265 -3.30 11.37 -14.07
CA LEU A 265 -4.41 12.16 -14.64
C LEU A 265 -4.52 13.54 -13.98
N ALA A 266 -4.16 13.65 -12.70
CA ALA A 266 -4.15 14.92 -11.97
C ALA A 266 -3.01 15.84 -12.37
N GLY A 267 -1.91 15.31 -12.90
CA GLY A 267 -0.74 16.08 -13.35
C GLY A 267 -0.78 16.46 -14.84
N GLU A 268 -1.70 15.89 -15.62
CA GLU A 268 -1.89 16.19 -17.04
C GLU A 268 -2.94 17.30 -17.30
N THR A 269 -3.51 17.85 -16.23
CA THR A 269 -4.49 18.98 -16.29
C THR A 269 -3.86 20.25 -15.80
#